data_bc345ce33cd77d36fab56fb6d1470666
#
_entry.id   bc345ce33cd77d36fab56fb6d1470666
#
_cell.length_a   1.000
_cell.length_b   1.000
_cell.length_c   1.000
_cell.angle_alpha   90.00
_cell.angle_beta   90.00
_cell.angle_gamma   90.00
#
_symmetry.space_group_name_H-M   'P 1'
#
loop_
_entity.id
_entity.type
_entity.pdbx_description
1 polymer ?
#
loop_
_entity_poly.entity_id
_entity_poly.type
_entity_poly.pdbx_seq_one_letter_code
_entity_poly.pdbx_strand_id
1 'polypeptide(L)'
;MFSAPSELSARARRIVRGESDLSVSVASFWEIAIKQSIGKLQFNMTIPELESLCQEREIKVLGLSSASIEGIKELPKIHGDPFDRILVAQARMENMVIVTRDGIIPQYPVRTIW
;
A
#
# COMPACT_ATOMS: atom_id res chain seq x y z
N MET A 1 -4.48 -4.36 2.23
CA MET A 1 -3.47 -3.56 1.53
C MET A 1 -2.20 -3.53 2.36
N PHE A 2 -1.06 -3.70 1.72
CA PHE A 2 0.24 -3.85 2.40
C PHE A 2 1.13 -2.65 2.11
N SER A 3 1.74 -2.04 3.14
CA SER A 3 2.54 -0.82 2.95
C SER A 3 3.94 -0.84 3.57
N ALA A 4 4.25 -1.73 4.50
CA ALA A 4 5.56 -1.78 5.17
C ALA A 4 6.06 -3.21 5.29
N PRO A 5 6.97 -3.65 4.41
CA PRO A 5 7.35 -5.06 4.33
C PRO A 5 8.51 -5.49 5.23
N SER A 6 9.25 -4.57 5.85
CA SER A 6 10.56 -4.90 6.42
C SER A 6 10.53 -5.85 7.61
N GLU A 7 9.54 -5.73 8.48
CA GLU A 7 9.38 -6.63 9.63
C GLU A 7 7.91 -6.89 9.86
N LEU A 8 7.51 -8.15 9.79
CA LEU A 8 6.12 -8.54 9.89
C LEU A 8 5.80 -9.07 11.27
N SER A 9 4.72 -8.58 11.87
CA SER A 9 4.13 -9.18 13.06
C SER A 9 3.58 -10.58 12.73
N ALA A 10 3.26 -11.37 13.74
CA ALA A 10 2.64 -12.68 13.51
C ALA A 10 1.33 -12.56 12.75
N ARG A 11 0.54 -11.53 13.04
CA ARG A 11 -0.73 -11.26 12.35
C ARG A 11 -0.50 -10.91 10.87
N ALA A 12 0.45 -10.02 10.60
CA ALA A 12 0.77 -9.62 9.23
C ALA A 12 1.34 -10.79 8.43
N ARG A 13 2.15 -11.65 9.05
CA ARG A 13 2.68 -12.86 8.39
C ARG A 13 1.57 -13.79 7.94
N ARG A 14 0.54 -13.98 8.75
CA ARG A 14 -0.58 -14.83 8.38
C ARG A 14 -1.32 -14.27 7.16
N ILE A 15 -1.50 -12.96 7.11
CA ILE A 15 -2.13 -12.29 5.97
C ILE A 15 -1.31 -12.49 4.71
N VAL A 16 0.00 -12.25 4.79
CA VAL A 16 0.90 -12.37 3.63
C VAL A 16 0.99 -13.83 3.13
N ARG A 17 0.83 -14.81 4.02
CA ARG A 17 0.81 -16.23 3.65
C ARG A 17 -0.44 -16.67 2.92
N GLY A 18 -1.39 -15.78 2.68
CA GLY A 18 -2.59 -16.08 1.91
C GLY A 18 -3.78 -16.55 2.73
N GLU A 19 -3.76 -16.32 4.04
CA GLU A 19 -4.92 -16.60 4.90
C GLU A 19 -6.03 -15.57 4.72
N SER A 20 -5.74 -14.49 3.98
CA SER A 20 -6.69 -13.42 3.67
C SER A 20 -6.40 -12.93 2.25
N ASP A 21 -7.41 -12.35 1.61
CA ASP A 21 -7.22 -11.69 0.32
C ASP A 21 -6.29 -10.50 0.49
N LEU A 22 -5.20 -10.51 -0.26
CA LEU A 22 -4.20 -9.44 -0.21
C LEU A 22 -4.21 -8.67 -1.52
N SER A 23 -4.10 -7.35 -1.39
CA SER A 23 -4.02 -6.45 -2.54
C SER A 23 -2.89 -5.46 -2.33
N VAL A 24 -2.32 -4.99 -3.42
CA VAL A 24 -1.32 -3.91 -3.42
C VAL A 24 -1.80 -2.83 -4.37
N SER A 25 -1.59 -1.57 -3.98
CA SER A 25 -1.96 -0.44 -4.82
C SER A 25 -0.87 -0.15 -5.85
N VAL A 26 -1.27 0.22 -7.05
CA VAL A 26 -0.35 0.70 -8.07
C VAL A 26 0.43 1.93 -7.59
N ALA A 27 -0.10 2.69 -6.64
CA ALA A 27 0.61 3.80 -6.01
C ALA A 27 1.87 3.34 -5.27
N SER A 28 1.85 2.14 -4.68
CA SER A 28 3.02 1.57 -4.03
C SER A 28 4.12 1.23 -5.04
N PHE A 29 3.74 0.75 -6.22
CA PHE A 29 4.69 0.51 -7.31
C PHE A 29 5.32 1.82 -7.80
N TRP A 30 4.52 2.86 -7.89
CA TRP A 30 5.00 4.19 -8.28
C TRP A 30 6.03 4.71 -7.27
N GLU A 31 5.73 4.60 -5.99
CA GLU A 31 6.66 5.00 -4.94
C GLU A 31 7.97 4.21 -5.02
N ILE A 32 7.88 2.89 -5.23
CA ILE A 32 9.06 2.03 -5.39
C ILE A 32 9.90 2.50 -6.59
N ALA A 33 9.27 2.77 -7.72
CA ALA A 33 9.98 3.21 -8.92
C ALA A 33 10.72 4.53 -8.69
N ILE A 34 10.09 5.47 -8.00
CA ILE A 34 10.76 6.74 -7.66
C ILE A 34 11.97 6.49 -6.78
N LYS A 35 11.82 5.68 -5.73
CA LYS A 35 12.91 5.38 -4.81
C LYS A 35 14.05 4.64 -5.48
N GLN A 36 13.75 3.73 -6.39
CA GLN A 36 14.78 3.07 -7.20
C GLN A 36 15.54 4.09 -8.07
N SER A 37 14.82 5.01 -8.69
CA SER A 37 15.41 5.98 -9.63
C SER A 37 16.37 6.95 -8.96
N ILE A 38 16.19 7.22 -7.67
CA ILE A 38 17.05 8.15 -6.91
C ILE A 38 18.01 7.42 -5.97
N GLY A 39 18.12 6.10 -6.10
CA GLY A 39 19.07 5.30 -5.33
C GLY A 39 18.72 5.09 -3.85
N LYS A 40 17.50 5.42 -3.43
CA LYS A 40 17.07 5.24 -2.05
C LYS A 40 16.58 3.83 -1.74
N LEU A 41 16.35 3.01 -2.76
CA LEU A 41 15.92 1.63 -2.60
C LEU A 41 16.77 0.76 -3.51
N GLN A 42 17.60 -0.10 -2.90
CA GLN A 42 18.44 -1.03 -3.64
C GLN A 42 17.69 -2.34 -3.83
N PHE A 43 16.81 -2.33 -4.78
CA PHE A 43 15.96 -3.46 -5.10
C PHE A 43 15.96 -3.61 -6.61
N ASN A 44 16.40 -4.76 -7.11
CA ASN A 44 16.74 -4.93 -8.52
C ASN A 44 15.60 -5.36 -9.42
N MET A 45 14.43 -5.64 -8.88
CA MET A 45 13.28 -6.01 -9.70
C MET A 45 12.68 -4.79 -10.39
N THR A 46 12.32 -4.95 -11.65
CA THR A 46 11.54 -3.94 -12.36
C THR A 46 10.10 -3.96 -11.86
N ILE A 47 9.36 -2.91 -12.14
CA ILE A 47 7.94 -2.86 -11.76
C ILE A 47 7.12 -3.95 -12.47
N PRO A 48 7.29 -4.21 -13.80
CA PRO A 48 6.61 -5.35 -14.42
C PRO A 48 6.95 -6.70 -13.79
N GLU A 49 8.19 -6.90 -13.34
CA GLU A 49 8.57 -8.13 -12.63
C GLU A 49 7.85 -8.24 -11.28
N LEU A 50 7.72 -7.12 -10.56
CA LEU A 50 6.94 -7.08 -9.31
C LEU A 50 5.47 -7.41 -9.56
N GLU A 51 4.90 -6.87 -10.61
CA GLU A 51 3.51 -7.14 -10.97
C GLU A 51 3.32 -8.62 -11.28
N SER A 52 4.23 -9.21 -12.04
CA SER A 52 4.18 -10.66 -12.34
C SER A 52 4.29 -11.50 -11.07
N LEU A 53 5.15 -11.10 -10.14
CA LEU A 53 5.28 -11.80 -8.87
C LEU A 53 3.99 -11.73 -8.05
N CYS A 54 3.33 -10.58 -8.05
CA CYS A 54 2.03 -10.44 -7.39
C CYS A 54 0.99 -11.38 -8.00
N GLN A 55 0.95 -11.47 -9.33
CA GLN A 55 0.04 -12.38 -10.02
C GLN A 55 0.30 -13.83 -9.66
N GLU A 56 1.55 -14.25 -9.61
CA GLU A 56 1.94 -15.61 -9.19
C GLU A 56 1.51 -15.93 -7.77
N ARG A 57 1.50 -14.92 -6.90
CA ARG A 57 1.13 -15.06 -5.48
C ARG A 57 -0.34 -14.78 -5.23
N GLU A 58 -1.13 -14.59 -6.29
CA GLU A 58 -2.55 -14.26 -6.19
C GLU A 58 -2.82 -12.99 -5.39
N ILE A 59 -1.89 -12.04 -5.46
CA ILE A 59 -2.04 -10.70 -4.88
C ILE A 59 -2.62 -9.80 -5.96
N LYS A 60 -3.76 -9.18 -5.68
CA LYS A 60 -4.38 -8.26 -6.64
C LYS A 60 -3.61 -6.95 -6.70
N VAL A 61 -3.42 -6.43 -7.90
CA VAL A 61 -2.87 -5.09 -8.10
C VAL A 61 -4.03 -4.15 -8.37
N LEU A 62 -4.22 -3.17 -7.49
CA LEU A 62 -5.34 -2.24 -7.58
C LEU A 62 -4.91 -0.97 -8.29
N GLY A 63 -5.61 -0.64 -9.39
CA GLY A 63 -5.47 0.65 -10.04
C GLY A 63 -6.11 1.76 -9.22
N LEU A 64 -5.75 2.99 -9.50
CA LEU A 64 -6.32 4.16 -8.83
C LEU A 64 -7.55 4.64 -9.61
N SER A 65 -8.68 4.66 -8.95
CA SER A 65 -9.90 5.23 -9.52
C SER A 65 -9.96 6.74 -9.30
N SER A 66 -10.71 7.44 -10.15
CA SER A 66 -10.92 8.86 -9.95
C SER A 66 -11.62 9.14 -8.62
N ALA A 67 -12.50 8.24 -8.18
CA ALA A 67 -13.17 8.37 -6.89
C ALA A 67 -12.18 8.31 -5.72
N SER A 68 -11.20 7.41 -5.78
CA SER A 68 -10.15 7.34 -4.75
C SER A 68 -9.31 8.62 -4.73
N ILE A 69 -8.97 9.13 -5.92
CA ILE A 69 -8.20 10.38 -6.03
C ILE A 69 -8.98 11.55 -5.45
N GLU A 70 -10.26 11.65 -5.78
CA GLU A 70 -11.12 12.69 -5.22
C GLU A 70 -11.22 12.59 -3.70
N GLY A 71 -11.22 11.37 -3.17
CA GLY A 71 -11.30 11.13 -1.73
C GLY A 71 -10.14 11.70 -0.93
N ILE A 72 -9.01 12.03 -1.56
CA ILE A 72 -7.88 12.69 -0.87
C ILE A 72 -8.33 14.02 -0.26
N LYS A 73 -9.22 14.73 -0.92
CA LYS A 73 -9.69 16.06 -0.47
C LYS A 73 -10.43 15.98 0.86
N GLU A 74 -10.96 14.84 1.22
CA GLU A 74 -11.72 14.63 2.46
C GLU A 74 -10.83 14.20 3.63
N LEU A 75 -9.55 13.94 3.38
CA LEU A 75 -8.65 13.48 4.43
C LEU A 75 -8.22 14.64 5.33
N PRO A 76 -8.11 14.40 6.65
CA PRO A 76 -7.52 15.40 7.55
C PRO A 76 -6.07 15.64 7.17
N LYS A 77 -5.58 16.85 7.48
CA LYS A 77 -4.20 17.23 7.19
C LYS A 77 -3.29 16.78 8.34
N ILE A 78 -2.95 15.50 8.35
CA ILE A 78 -2.09 14.91 9.38
C ILE A 78 -0.63 15.01 8.98
N HIS A 79 -0.31 14.69 7.71
CA HIS A 79 1.02 14.84 7.14
C HIS A 79 0.92 15.02 5.63
N GLY A 80 2.05 15.27 4.98
CA GLY A 80 2.07 15.62 3.57
C GLY A 80 2.52 14.52 2.61
N ASP A 81 2.74 13.29 3.07
CA ASP A 81 3.16 12.21 2.19
C ASP A 81 2.05 11.84 1.21
N PRO A 82 2.22 12.13 -0.09
CA PRO A 82 1.16 11.89 -1.07
C PRO A 82 0.88 10.40 -1.28
N PHE A 83 1.88 9.55 -1.15
CA PHE A 83 1.70 8.10 -1.32
C PHE A 83 0.88 7.51 -0.17
N ASP A 84 1.20 7.88 1.07
CA ASP A 84 0.41 7.44 2.22
C ASP A 84 -1.03 7.95 2.12
N ARG A 85 -1.21 9.20 1.71
CA ARG A 85 -2.54 9.80 1.61
C ARG A 85 -3.39 9.13 0.54
N ILE A 86 -2.82 8.80 -0.62
CA ILE A 86 -3.59 8.08 -1.65
C ILE A 86 -3.92 6.65 -1.24
N LEU A 87 -3.02 5.98 -0.51
CA LEU A 87 -3.31 4.65 0.03
C LEU A 87 -4.47 4.69 1.01
N VAL A 88 -4.49 5.68 1.89
CA VAL A 88 -5.60 5.87 2.84
C VAL A 88 -6.91 6.13 2.09
N ALA A 89 -6.90 7.02 1.12
CA ALA A 89 -8.09 7.34 0.34
C ALA A 89 -8.62 6.11 -0.41
N GLN A 90 -7.74 5.35 -1.02
CA GLN A 90 -8.11 4.12 -1.74
C GLN A 90 -8.70 3.08 -0.79
N ALA A 91 -8.07 2.87 0.37
CA ALA A 91 -8.55 1.90 1.35
C ALA A 91 -9.93 2.28 1.88
N ARG A 92 -10.17 3.56 2.11
CA ARG A 92 -11.50 4.05 2.54
C ARG A 92 -12.53 3.82 1.45
N MET A 93 -12.21 4.17 0.21
CA MET A 93 -13.14 4.05 -0.92
C MET A 93 -13.48 2.60 -1.20
N GLU A 94 -12.53 1.69 -1.07
CA GLU A 94 -12.72 0.28 -1.36
C GLU A 94 -13.01 -0.55 -0.11
N ASN A 95 -13.19 0.10 1.03
CA ASN A 95 -13.51 -0.54 2.32
C ASN A 95 -12.48 -1.60 2.70
N MET A 96 -11.21 -1.25 2.62
CA MET A 96 -10.10 -2.17 2.89
C MET A 96 -9.38 -1.79 4.17
N VAL A 97 -8.69 -2.76 4.75
CA VAL A 97 -7.82 -2.57 5.91
C VAL A 97 -6.38 -2.44 5.39
N ILE A 98 -5.64 -1.46 5.91
CA ILE A 98 -4.23 -1.29 5.55
C ILE A 98 -3.37 -2.10 6.51
N VAL A 99 -2.47 -2.92 5.96
CA VAL A 99 -1.47 -3.65 6.74
C VAL A 99 -0.23 -2.76 6.81
N THR A 100 0.06 -2.20 7.96
CA THR A 100 1.18 -1.28 8.15
C THR A 100 1.63 -1.24 9.59
N ARG A 101 2.93 -1.04 9.82
CA ARG A 101 3.46 -0.74 11.15
C ARG A 101 3.73 0.76 11.34
N ASP A 102 3.45 1.56 10.32
CA ASP A 102 3.65 3.01 10.40
C ASP A 102 2.74 3.63 11.46
N GLY A 103 3.29 4.56 12.24
CA GLY A 103 2.54 5.23 13.30
C GLY A 103 1.65 6.37 12.83
N ILE A 104 1.84 6.85 11.61
CA ILE A 104 1.10 7.99 11.07
C ILE A 104 -0.20 7.56 10.39
N ILE A 105 -0.15 6.51 9.58
CA ILE A 105 -1.35 6.03 8.85
C ILE A 105 -2.53 5.74 9.79
N PRO A 106 -2.34 5.10 10.97
CA PRO A 106 -3.46 4.87 11.88
C PRO A 106 -4.13 6.14 12.42
N GLN A 107 -3.51 7.29 12.28
CA GLN A 107 -4.10 8.56 12.71
C GLN A 107 -5.18 9.04 11.73
N TYR A 108 -5.22 8.49 10.53
CA TYR A 108 -6.28 8.74 9.56
C TYR A 108 -7.51 7.89 9.86
N PRO A 109 -8.70 8.32 9.40
CA PRO A 109 -9.92 7.54 9.59
C PRO A 109 -9.97 6.33 8.65
N VAL A 110 -9.10 5.36 8.91
CA VAL A 110 -8.95 4.12 8.15
C VAL A 110 -8.60 3.00 9.12
N ARG A 111 -9.04 1.78 8.81
CA ARG A 111 -8.68 0.62 9.63
C ARG A 111 -7.29 0.14 9.26
N THR A 112 -6.49 -0.16 10.28
CA THR A 112 -5.13 -0.67 10.09
C THR A 112 -4.89 -1.88 10.99
N ILE A 113 -3.99 -2.75 10.57
CA ILE A 113 -3.47 -3.85 11.39
C ILE A 113 -1.96 -4.00 11.18
N TRP A 114 -1.33 -4.59 12.20
CA TRP A 114 0.08 -4.97 12.10
C TRP A 114 0.40 -6.19 12.91
#